data_66591a64582f21814798ccf67cd7c960
#
_entry.id   66591a64582f21814798ccf67cd7c960
#
_cell.length_a   1.000
_cell.length_b   1.000
_cell.length_c   1.000
_cell.angle_alpha   90.00
_cell.angle_beta   90.00
_cell.angle_gamma   90.00
#
_symmetry.space_group_name_H-M   'P 1'
#
loop_
_entity.id
_entity.type
_entity.pdbx_description
1 polymer ?
#
loop_
_entity_poly.entity_id
_entity_poly.type
_entity_poly.pdbx_seq_one_letter_code
_entity_poly.pdbx_strand_id
1 'polypeptide(L)'
;ATIRTDAPIEFDFDDARFPTFDAAEVSAAFSALGFTGMIRRLVRMGAGEGSAPMAASEPSLPVSEPVGGADARALLEDALASGEWVGAAIELPQRKRGQASLFDEEPRPVLWLASEKGLAHLDGDDLPLAIVRLVREGKVASDDVKALVHQVYPSDSAERAALDVTDVDHRRVFDVAVAGYLLDSDAASFSVADLVSREMDMSLPEPTDELPQAALDAVGAWALCPLLARRLEEDGSKGLFCDLEMPLLRVLLQMERTGLHADAGRLAEQSRELGSEIDCMVATIKADADEDFNMDSPQQLSHVLFDVWGLPTFGLKRTKKGFYSTNAKTLEDLAQQDGRVRMILDYRERAKIKSTYLDALPADIRRDGRIHTTLNQTVAATGRLSSSAPNLQNIPTRSELGHRVRTAFTVPEGSVFLACDYSQIELRLLAHLS
;
A
#
# COMPACT_ATOMS: atom_id res chain seq x y z
N ALA A 1 -7.34 -27.98 8.18
CA ALA A 1 -8.34 -28.53 7.24
C ALA A 1 -7.71 -29.76 6.54
N THR A 2 -8.38 -30.89 6.59
CA THR A 2 -7.94 -32.12 5.91
C THR A 2 -8.61 -32.18 4.55
N ILE A 3 -7.83 -32.30 3.48
CA ILE A 3 -8.36 -32.46 2.12
C ILE A 3 -8.98 -33.85 2.02
N ARG A 4 -10.26 -33.93 1.66
CA ARG A 4 -10.92 -35.19 1.36
C ARG A 4 -10.59 -35.59 -0.08
N THR A 5 -10.07 -36.81 -0.25
CA THR A 5 -9.72 -37.39 -1.55
C THR A 5 -10.80 -38.39 -2.02
N ASP A 6 -11.82 -38.62 -1.24
CA ASP A 6 -12.91 -39.56 -1.43
C ASP A 6 -14.27 -38.88 -1.63
N ALA A 7 -14.27 -37.60 -1.99
CA ALA A 7 -15.49 -36.88 -2.33
C ALA A 7 -16.16 -37.54 -3.55
N PRO A 8 -17.47 -37.80 -3.56
CA PRO A 8 -18.18 -38.38 -4.69
C PRO A 8 -18.37 -37.34 -5.80
N ILE A 9 -17.28 -37.03 -6.51
CA ILE A 9 -17.26 -36.12 -7.67
C ILE A 9 -17.01 -36.98 -8.89
N GLU A 10 -17.99 -37.05 -9.78
CA GLU A 10 -17.78 -37.58 -11.14
C GLU A 10 -17.13 -36.47 -11.97
N PHE A 11 -15.88 -36.67 -12.38
CA PHE A 11 -15.09 -35.74 -13.16
C PHE A 11 -14.46 -36.45 -14.35
N ASP A 12 -14.77 -35.98 -15.57
CA ASP A 12 -14.12 -36.39 -16.79
C ASP A 12 -13.16 -35.30 -17.28
N PHE A 13 -11.91 -35.66 -17.55
CA PHE A 13 -10.91 -34.73 -18.08
C PHE A 13 -11.26 -34.22 -19.48
N ASP A 14 -12.05 -34.96 -20.25
CA ASP A 14 -12.50 -34.51 -21.57
C ASP A 14 -13.56 -33.41 -21.48
N ASP A 15 -14.35 -33.39 -20.42
CA ASP A 15 -15.30 -32.30 -20.11
C ASP A 15 -14.63 -31.02 -19.59
N ALA A 16 -13.39 -31.14 -19.12
CA ALA A 16 -12.59 -30.03 -18.59
C ALA A 16 -11.71 -29.34 -19.65
N ARG A 17 -11.95 -29.57 -20.93
CA ARG A 17 -11.18 -28.92 -22.00
C ARG A 17 -11.46 -27.42 -22.05
N PHE A 18 -10.43 -26.62 -21.80
CA PHE A 18 -10.47 -25.18 -21.98
C PHE A 18 -10.28 -24.84 -23.47
N PRO A 19 -11.10 -23.97 -24.11
CA PRO A 19 -12.08 -23.01 -23.56
C PRO A 19 -13.55 -23.31 -23.92
N THR A 20 -14.08 -24.47 -23.58
CA THR A 20 -15.46 -24.81 -23.90
C THR A 20 -16.38 -24.57 -22.69
N PHE A 21 -16.62 -23.32 -22.36
CA PHE A 21 -17.60 -22.96 -21.34
C PHE A 21 -18.55 -21.87 -21.88
N ASP A 22 -19.78 -21.86 -21.42
CA ASP A 22 -20.70 -20.76 -21.69
C ASP A 22 -20.32 -19.56 -20.82
N ALA A 23 -19.83 -18.50 -21.46
CA ALA A 23 -19.38 -17.30 -20.77
C ALA A 23 -20.51 -16.61 -19.97
N ALA A 24 -21.77 -16.73 -20.44
CA ALA A 24 -22.92 -16.17 -19.76
C ALA A 24 -23.25 -16.95 -18.48
N GLU A 25 -23.21 -18.28 -18.55
CA GLU A 25 -23.45 -19.16 -17.39
C GLU A 25 -22.36 -18.98 -16.32
N VAL A 26 -21.09 -18.94 -16.72
CA VAL A 26 -19.97 -18.72 -15.79
C VAL A 26 -19.98 -17.31 -15.20
N SER A 27 -20.34 -16.28 -15.99
CA SER A 27 -20.53 -14.92 -15.48
C SER A 27 -21.66 -14.84 -14.45
N ALA A 28 -22.79 -15.50 -14.71
CA ALA A 28 -23.91 -15.57 -13.77
C ALA A 28 -23.51 -16.29 -12.47
N ALA A 29 -22.78 -17.40 -12.58
CA ALA A 29 -22.27 -18.13 -11.42
C ALA A 29 -21.27 -17.29 -10.61
N PHE A 30 -20.34 -16.57 -11.27
CA PHE A 30 -19.40 -15.68 -10.60
C PHE A 30 -20.09 -14.49 -9.94
N SER A 31 -21.11 -13.91 -10.59
CA SER A 31 -21.93 -12.85 -9.99
C SER A 31 -22.65 -13.34 -8.74
N ALA A 32 -23.27 -14.52 -8.79
CA ALA A 32 -23.93 -15.12 -7.64
C ALA A 32 -23.00 -15.42 -6.46
N LEU A 33 -21.71 -15.65 -6.74
CA LEU A 33 -20.66 -15.89 -5.75
C LEU A 33 -19.91 -14.62 -5.35
N GLY A 34 -20.24 -13.45 -5.89
CA GLY A 34 -19.56 -12.19 -5.63
C GLY A 34 -18.18 -12.06 -6.26
N PHE A 35 -17.80 -12.91 -7.24
CA PHE A 35 -16.49 -12.93 -7.89
C PHE A 35 -16.40 -11.95 -9.07
N THR A 36 -16.78 -10.69 -8.87
CA THR A 36 -16.85 -9.66 -9.92
C THR A 36 -15.50 -9.43 -10.64
N GLY A 37 -14.38 -9.50 -9.93
CA GLY A 37 -13.04 -9.40 -10.54
C GLY A 37 -12.70 -10.54 -11.48
N MET A 38 -13.27 -11.73 -11.29
CA MET A 38 -13.06 -12.88 -12.18
C MET A 38 -13.87 -12.77 -13.47
N ILE A 39 -14.99 -12.09 -13.48
CA ILE A 39 -15.81 -11.85 -14.69
C ILE A 39 -14.99 -11.03 -15.70
N ARG A 40 -14.31 -9.96 -15.27
CA ARG A 40 -13.42 -9.16 -16.14
C ARG A 40 -12.25 -10.00 -16.71
N ARG A 41 -11.73 -10.93 -15.92
CA ARG A 41 -10.66 -11.82 -16.35
C ARG A 41 -11.15 -12.85 -17.38
N LEU A 42 -12.35 -13.33 -17.21
CA LEU A 42 -13.03 -14.22 -18.14
C LEU A 42 -13.21 -13.58 -19.54
N VAL A 43 -13.66 -12.34 -19.58
CA VAL A 43 -13.83 -11.55 -20.82
C VAL A 43 -12.48 -11.37 -21.54
N ARG A 44 -11.40 -11.09 -20.81
CA ARG A 44 -10.04 -10.95 -21.38
C ARG A 44 -9.45 -12.26 -21.91
N MET A 45 -9.88 -13.39 -21.41
CA MET A 45 -9.38 -14.72 -21.84
C MET A 45 -10.01 -15.21 -23.13
N GLY A 46 -10.87 -14.40 -23.80
CA GLY A 46 -11.44 -14.73 -25.09
C GLY A 46 -12.39 -15.92 -25.02
N ALA A 47 -13.55 -15.73 -24.45
CA ALA A 47 -14.68 -16.61 -24.73
C ALA A 47 -14.96 -16.52 -26.23
N GLY A 48 -14.72 -17.61 -26.91
CA GLY A 48 -14.68 -17.90 -28.34
C GLY A 48 -15.38 -16.92 -29.29
N GLU A 49 -14.85 -16.82 -30.51
CA GLU A 49 -15.45 -16.13 -31.66
C GLU A 49 -16.85 -16.69 -31.98
N GLY A 50 -17.85 -16.23 -31.27
CA GLY A 50 -19.22 -16.67 -31.49
C GLY A 50 -20.14 -16.16 -30.39
N SER A 51 -20.54 -14.94 -30.49
CA SER A 51 -21.42 -14.20 -29.58
C SER A 51 -20.66 -13.57 -28.39
N ALA A 52 -20.06 -12.43 -28.64
CA ALA A 52 -19.96 -11.46 -27.58
C ALA A 52 -21.38 -11.21 -27.08
N PRO A 53 -21.76 -11.54 -25.82
CA PRO A 53 -22.78 -10.76 -25.21
C PRO A 53 -22.23 -9.34 -25.31
N MET A 54 -22.91 -8.44 -25.99
CA MET A 54 -22.75 -7.02 -25.70
C MET A 54 -22.79 -6.97 -24.16
N ALA A 55 -21.61 -6.85 -23.54
CA ALA A 55 -21.56 -6.37 -22.20
C ALA A 55 -22.38 -5.09 -22.27
N ALA A 56 -23.56 -5.11 -21.68
CA ALA A 56 -24.25 -3.88 -21.43
C ALA A 56 -23.18 -3.07 -20.72
N SER A 57 -22.64 -2.06 -21.39
CA SER A 57 -21.58 -1.22 -20.83
C SER A 57 -22.12 -0.79 -19.49
N GLU A 58 -21.44 -1.21 -18.41
CA GLU A 58 -21.81 -0.74 -17.08
C GLU A 58 -22.04 0.76 -17.22
N PRO A 59 -23.14 1.32 -16.72
CA PRO A 59 -23.40 2.73 -16.86
C PRO A 59 -22.19 3.48 -16.30
N SER A 60 -21.59 4.33 -17.12
CA SER A 60 -20.44 5.13 -16.69
C SER A 60 -20.89 6.28 -15.83
N LEU A 61 -20.19 6.55 -14.75
CA LEU A 61 -20.43 7.70 -13.91
C LEU A 61 -20.28 8.99 -14.77
N PRO A 62 -21.27 9.89 -14.81
CA PRO A 62 -21.21 11.09 -15.61
C PRO A 62 -20.12 12.02 -15.05
N VAL A 63 -19.25 12.51 -15.93
CA VAL A 63 -18.19 13.46 -15.60
C VAL A 63 -18.38 14.70 -16.46
N SER A 64 -18.44 15.87 -15.83
CA SER A 64 -18.52 17.16 -16.54
C SER A 64 -17.14 17.59 -17.05
N GLU A 65 -17.13 18.48 -18.04
CA GLU A 65 -15.90 19.14 -18.48
C GLU A 65 -15.28 19.93 -17.31
N PRO A 66 -13.96 19.82 -17.10
CA PRO A 66 -13.29 20.52 -16.01
C PRO A 66 -13.14 22.00 -16.26
N VAL A 67 -13.29 22.80 -15.21
CA VAL A 67 -13.00 24.24 -15.24
C VAL A 67 -11.76 24.57 -14.42
N GLY A 68 -11.03 25.61 -14.83
CA GLY A 68 -9.80 26.07 -14.16
C GLY A 68 -9.84 27.55 -13.79
N GLY A 69 -8.79 28.06 -13.17
CA GLY A 69 -8.60 29.49 -12.90
C GLY A 69 -9.70 30.11 -12.04
N ALA A 70 -10.33 31.18 -12.55
CA ALA A 70 -11.36 31.93 -11.82
C ALA A 70 -12.63 31.11 -11.58
N ASP A 71 -13.03 30.26 -12.53
CA ASP A 71 -14.23 29.41 -12.40
C ASP A 71 -14.03 28.30 -11.39
N ALA A 72 -12.82 27.74 -11.31
CA ALA A 72 -12.47 26.77 -10.27
C ALA A 72 -12.51 27.38 -8.86
N ARG A 73 -12.01 28.62 -8.71
CA ARG A 73 -12.13 29.37 -7.45
C ARG A 73 -13.59 29.65 -7.08
N ALA A 74 -14.41 30.04 -8.06
CA ALA A 74 -15.84 30.25 -7.83
C ALA A 74 -16.56 28.97 -7.39
N LEU A 75 -16.23 27.82 -7.99
CA LEU A 75 -16.77 26.51 -7.59
C LEU A 75 -16.37 26.19 -6.14
N LEU A 76 -15.11 26.44 -5.74
CA LEU A 76 -14.66 26.26 -4.37
C LEU A 76 -15.43 27.13 -3.39
N GLU A 77 -15.61 28.43 -3.68
CA GLU A 77 -16.38 29.35 -2.82
C GLU A 77 -17.83 28.90 -2.67
N ASP A 78 -18.46 28.49 -3.75
CA ASP A 78 -19.82 27.98 -3.73
C ASP A 78 -19.94 26.69 -2.92
N ALA A 79 -18.99 25.78 -3.05
CA ALA A 79 -18.92 24.53 -2.29
C ALA A 79 -18.76 24.78 -0.79
N LEU A 80 -17.88 25.71 -0.41
CA LEU A 80 -17.70 26.12 0.99
C LEU A 80 -18.96 26.78 1.57
N ALA A 81 -19.64 27.64 0.77
CA ALA A 81 -20.84 28.35 1.20
C ALA A 81 -22.06 27.42 1.33
N SER A 82 -22.18 26.40 0.46
CA SER A 82 -23.32 25.44 0.51
C SER A 82 -23.24 24.51 1.72
N GLY A 83 -22.03 24.22 2.21
CA GLY A 83 -21.81 23.23 3.26
C GLY A 83 -22.06 21.78 2.81
N GLU A 84 -22.16 21.54 1.49
CA GLU A 84 -22.28 20.23 0.91
C GLU A 84 -20.93 19.51 0.81
N TRP A 85 -20.95 18.19 0.58
CA TRP A 85 -19.74 17.41 0.37
C TRP A 85 -19.10 17.71 -0.99
N VAL A 86 -17.80 17.89 -0.99
CA VAL A 86 -16.96 18.07 -2.17
C VAL A 86 -16.02 16.89 -2.29
N GLY A 87 -15.99 16.24 -3.45
CA GLY A 87 -14.97 15.25 -3.76
C GLY A 87 -13.65 15.95 -4.06
N ALA A 88 -12.55 15.46 -3.52
CA ALA A 88 -11.23 16.05 -3.75
C ALA A 88 -10.18 14.95 -3.91
N ALA A 89 -9.29 15.14 -4.89
CA ALA A 89 -8.13 14.28 -5.10
C ALA A 89 -6.92 15.09 -5.58
N ILE A 90 -5.72 14.57 -5.31
CA ILE A 90 -4.46 15.20 -5.72
C ILE A 90 -3.83 14.44 -6.87
N GLU A 91 -3.53 15.16 -7.94
CA GLU A 91 -2.66 14.69 -8.99
C GLU A 91 -1.21 15.06 -8.66
N LEU A 92 -0.39 14.05 -8.44
CA LEU A 92 1.04 14.23 -8.20
C LEU A 92 1.82 14.19 -9.50
N PRO A 93 2.81 15.08 -9.68
CA PRO A 93 3.61 15.11 -10.89
C PRO A 93 4.40 13.81 -11.06
N GLN A 94 4.25 13.17 -12.22
CA GLN A 94 5.04 12.00 -12.58
C GLN A 94 6.46 12.46 -12.96
N ARG A 95 7.45 12.12 -12.14
CA ARG A 95 8.87 12.28 -12.49
C ARG A 95 9.22 11.28 -13.59
N LYS A 96 9.32 11.72 -14.84
CA LYS A 96 9.91 10.90 -15.91
C LYS A 96 11.40 10.69 -15.59
N ARG A 97 11.78 9.46 -15.28
CA ARG A 97 13.18 9.09 -15.10
C ARG A 97 13.95 9.37 -16.40
N GLY A 98 14.88 10.35 -16.38
CA GLY A 98 15.90 10.50 -17.40
C GLY A 98 15.83 11.74 -18.31
N GLN A 99 14.91 12.68 -18.14
CA GLN A 99 14.88 13.95 -18.89
C GLN A 99 14.57 15.12 -17.95
N ALA A 100 15.54 15.50 -17.11
CA ALA A 100 15.49 16.81 -16.47
C ALA A 100 16.26 17.77 -17.40
N SER A 101 15.52 18.57 -18.17
CA SER A 101 16.07 19.77 -18.79
C SER A 101 16.26 20.86 -17.72
N LEU A 102 17.35 21.62 -17.82
CA LEU A 102 17.63 22.72 -16.90
C LEU A 102 16.58 23.87 -17.00
N PHE A 103 15.66 23.79 -17.95
CA PHE A 103 14.66 24.81 -18.29
C PHE A 103 13.21 24.31 -18.17
N ASP A 104 12.99 23.04 -17.79
CA ASP A 104 11.63 22.56 -17.55
C ASP A 104 11.17 23.02 -16.16
N GLU A 105 10.04 23.72 -16.11
CA GLU A 105 9.37 24.01 -14.85
C GLU A 105 9.11 22.68 -14.12
N GLU A 106 9.43 22.61 -12.84
CA GLU A 106 9.10 21.41 -12.04
C GLU A 106 7.57 21.23 -12.07
N PRO A 107 7.08 20.08 -12.53
CA PRO A 107 5.65 19.84 -12.59
C PRO A 107 5.07 19.94 -11.16
N ARG A 108 4.03 20.73 -11.01
CA ARG A 108 3.39 21.03 -9.72
C ARG A 108 2.20 20.10 -9.49
N PRO A 109 1.85 19.81 -8.24
CA PRO A 109 0.63 19.06 -7.93
C PRO A 109 -0.61 19.88 -8.36
N VAL A 110 -1.69 19.16 -8.72
CA VAL A 110 -2.99 19.74 -9.09
C VAL A 110 -4.05 19.17 -8.16
N LEU A 111 -4.87 20.04 -7.59
CA LEU A 111 -6.05 19.67 -6.79
C LEU A 111 -7.26 19.59 -7.71
N TRP A 112 -7.90 18.42 -7.75
CA TRP A 112 -9.16 18.21 -8.43
C TRP A 112 -10.32 18.27 -7.44
N LEU A 113 -11.39 18.96 -7.81
CA LEU A 113 -12.59 19.15 -7.00
C LEU A 113 -13.83 18.78 -7.79
N ALA A 114 -14.70 17.98 -7.20
CA ALA A 114 -15.98 17.59 -7.78
C ALA A 114 -17.13 17.93 -6.84
N SER A 115 -18.20 18.50 -7.38
CA SER A 115 -19.42 18.84 -6.65
C SER A 115 -20.65 18.70 -7.57
N GLU A 116 -21.84 18.97 -7.04
CA GLU A 116 -23.06 19.05 -7.85
C GLU A 116 -22.95 20.06 -9.01
N LYS A 117 -22.11 21.11 -8.84
CA LYS A 117 -21.93 22.17 -9.84
C LYS A 117 -20.93 21.82 -10.94
N GLY A 118 -20.19 20.75 -10.80
CA GLY A 118 -19.25 20.27 -11.80
C GLY A 118 -17.89 19.87 -11.23
N LEU A 119 -16.91 19.79 -12.15
CA LEU A 119 -15.54 19.39 -11.92
C LEU A 119 -14.60 20.59 -12.13
N ALA A 120 -13.64 20.78 -11.23
CA ALA A 120 -12.68 21.88 -11.31
C ALA A 120 -11.28 21.42 -10.93
N HIS A 121 -10.27 22.16 -11.38
CA HIS A 121 -8.88 21.97 -10.97
C HIS A 121 -8.23 23.27 -10.50
N LEU A 122 -7.39 23.18 -9.47
CA LEU A 122 -6.59 24.26 -8.92
C LEU A 122 -5.13 23.83 -8.83
N ASP A 123 -4.22 24.70 -9.23
CA ASP A 123 -2.79 24.47 -9.21
C ASP A 123 -2.03 25.68 -8.64
N GLY A 124 -0.69 25.59 -8.62
CA GLY A 124 0.18 26.69 -8.22
C GLY A 124 -0.06 27.17 -6.79
N ASP A 125 -0.07 28.49 -6.63
CA ASP A 125 -0.15 29.16 -5.33
C ASP A 125 -1.56 29.08 -4.69
N ASP A 126 -2.59 28.80 -5.48
CA ASP A 126 -3.97 28.64 -5.00
C ASP A 126 -4.20 27.30 -4.28
N LEU A 127 -3.43 26.27 -4.64
CA LEU A 127 -3.62 24.91 -4.14
C LEU A 127 -3.52 24.80 -2.61
N PRO A 128 -2.45 25.28 -1.93
CA PRO A 128 -2.35 25.15 -0.49
C PRO A 128 -3.50 25.83 0.25
N LEU A 129 -3.89 27.03 -0.19
CA LEU A 129 -4.98 27.78 0.42
C LEU A 129 -6.33 27.06 0.23
N ALA A 130 -6.57 26.50 -0.95
CA ALA A 130 -7.79 25.75 -1.25
C ALA A 130 -7.92 24.52 -0.33
N ILE A 131 -6.85 23.75 -0.15
CA ILE A 131 -6.85 22.56 0.75
C ILE A 131 -7.10 23.01 2.19
N VAL A 132 -6.42 24.05 2.67
CA VAL A 132 -6.63 24.57 4.03
C VAL A 132 -8.10 24.94 4.27
N ARG A 133 -8.70 25.65 3.33
CA ARG A 133 -10.10 26.07 3.45
C ARG A 133 -11.05 24.88 3.38
N LEU A 134 -10.82 23.92 2.50
CA LEU A 134 -11.63 22.71 2.39
C LEU A 134 -11.68 21.93 3.72
N VAL A 135 -10.54 21.70 4.35
CA VAL A 135 -10.48 20.87 5.58
C VAL A 135 -10.92 21.62 6.84
N ARG A 136 -10.87 22.96 6.84
CA ARG A 136 -11.30 23.81 7.96
C ARG A 136 -12.78 24.22 7.87
N GLU A 137 -13.21 24.64 6.70
CA GLU A 137 -14.49 25.31 6.47
C GLU A 137 -15.48 24.41 5.73
N GLY A 138 -14.99 23.61 4.78
CA GLY A 138 -15.77 22.75 3.90
C GLY A 138 -16.08 21.38 4.50
N LYS A 139 -16.70 20.52 3.67
CA LYS A 139 -16.81 19.08 3.86
C LYS A 139 -16.18 18.39 2.68
N VAL A 140 -15.13 17.61 2.90
CA VAL A 140 -14.36 17.01 1.83
C VAL A 140 -14.39 15.48 1.89
N ALA A 141 -14.72 14.84 0.76
CA ALA A 141 -14.61 13.41 0.54
C ALA A 141 -13.40 13.12 -0.35
N SER A 142 -12.57 12.16 0.00
CA SER A 142 -11.39 11.78 -0.74
C SER A 142 -11.10 10.30 -0.54
N ASP A 143 -10.34 9.72 -1.45
CA ASP A 143 -9.77 8.37 -1.31
C ASP A 143 -8.54 8.33 -0.39
N ASP A 144 -7.86 9.46 -0.21
CA ASP A 144 -6.75 9.63 0.74
C ASP A 144 -6.70 11.08 1.25
N VAL A 145 -7.45 11.31 2.33
CA VAL A 145 -7.48 12.64 2.99
C VAL A 145 -6.10 13.06 3.49
N LYS A 146 -5.25 12.12 3.89
CA LYS A 146 -3.89 12.44 4.35
C LYS A 146 -3.03 12.94 3.21
N ALA A 147 -3.13 12.32 2.01
CA ALA A 147 -2.41 12.78 0.83
C ALA A 147 -2.77 14.23 0.47
N LEU A 148 -4.06 14.62 0.53
CA LEU A 148 -4.47 16.00 0.36
C LEU A 148 -3.75 16.95 1.31
N VAL A 149 -3.79 16.64 2.61
CA VAL A 149 -3.22 17.51 3.65
C VAL A 149 -1.69 17.58 3.56
N HIS A 150 -1.03 16.50 3.16
CA HIS A 150 0.43 16.48 2.96
C HIS A 150 0.90 17.48 1.89
N GLN A 151 0.06 17.86 0.92
CA GLN A 151 0.42 18.85 -0.09
C GLN A 151 0.54 20.28 0.46
N VAL A 152 -0.13 20.58 1.56
CA VAL A 152 -0.03 21.88 2.22
C VAL A 152 1.25 21.99 3.06
N TYR A 153 1.83 20.86 3.38
CA TYR A 153 2.98 20.76 4.26
C TYR A 153 4.05 19.85 3.65
N PRO A 154 4.83 20.36 2.70
CA PRO A 154 6.05 19.64 2.35
C PRO A 154 6.87 19.49 3.64
N SER A 155 7.23 18.25 3.95
CA SER A 155 7.90 17.87 5.21
C SER A 155 9.25 18.54 5.43
N ASP A 156 9.79 19.21 4.42
CA ASP A 156 11.10 19.85 4.39
C ASP A 156 11.04 21.40 4.28
N SER A 157 9.83 22.02 4.27
CA SER A 157 9.73 23.47 4.26
C SER A 157 9.81 24.05 5.66
N ALA A 158 10.58 25.13 5.81
CA ALA A 158 10.60 25.95 7.02
C ALA A 158 9.24 26.67 7.27
N GLU A 159 8.38 26.71 6.28
CA GLU A 159 7.04 27.32 6.31
C GLU A 159 6.00 26.32 6.83
N ARG A 160 6.19 25.81 8.02
CA ARG A 160 5.23 24.92 8.72
C ARG A 160 3.91 25.61 9.13
N ALA A 161 3.65 26.82 8.68
CA ALA A 161 2.78 27.74 9.40
C ALA A 161 1.31 27.81 8.92
N ALA A 162 0.94 27.20 7.80
CA ALA A 162 -0.40 27.45 7.26
C ALA A 162 -1.52 26.62 7.89
N LEU A 163 -1.26 25.39 8.36
CA LEU A 163 -2.26 24.48 8.93
C LEU A 163 -1.65 23.63 10.04
N ASP A 164 -2.18 23.70 11.26
CA ASP A 164 -1.94 22.69 12.27
C ASP A 164 -2.81 21.45 11.94
N VAL A 165 -2.33 20.25 12.24
CA VAL A 165 -3.14 19.03 12.05
C VAL A 165 -4.42 19.06 12.89
N THR A 166 -4.43 19.79 13.99
CA THR A 166 -5.61 20.05 14.81
C THR A 166 -6.69 20.84 14.09
N ASP A 167 -6.34 21.55 13.00
CA ASP A 167 -7.29 22.29 12.16
C ASP A 167 -8.14 21.38 11.26
N VAL A 168 -7.70 20.13 11.05
CA VAL A 168 -8.49 19.13 10.29
C VAL A 168 -9.63 18.65 11.19
N ASP A 169 -10.84 19.15 10.97
CA ASP A 169 -12.02 18.62 11.66
C ASP A 169 -12.40 17.25 11.07
N HIS A 170 -12.16 16.19 11.83
CA HIS A 170 -12.45 14.82 11.41
C HIS A 170 -13.95 14.57 11.07
N ARG A 171 -14.86 15.46 11.49
CA ARG A 171 -16.29 15.40 11.14
C ARG A 171 -16.60 16.05 9.80
N ARG A 172 -15.64 16.74 9.20
CA ARG A 172 -15.73 17.42 7.91
C ARG A 172 -14.91 16.73 6.81
N VAL A 173 -14.25 15.64 7.15
CA VAL A 173 -13.51 14.81 6.18
C VAL A 173 -14.12 13.42 6.13
N PHE A 174 -14.21 12.88 4.93
CA PHE A 174 -14.75 11.54 4.68
C PHE A 174 -13.77 10.79 3.77
N ASP A 175 -13.06 9.81 4.32
CA ASP A 175 -12.17 8.95 3.55
C ASP A 175 -12.97 7.76 3.00
N VAL A 176 -13.17 7.72 1.67
CA VAL A 176 -14.01 6.69 1.04
C VAL A 176 -13.33 5.33 1.05
N ALA A 177 -11.99 5.27 1.06
CA ALA A 177 -11.26 4.01 1.16
C ALA A 177 -11.42 3.40 2.56
N VAL A 178 -11.34 4.20 3.62
CA VAL A 178 -11.59 3.75 5.00
C VAL A 178 -13.04 3.32 5.17
N ALA A 179 -14.00 4.06 4.61
CA ALA A 179 -15.41 3.68 4.65
C ALA A 179 -15.65 2.34 3.96
N GLY A 180 -15.09 2.15 2.75
CA GLY A 180 -15.19 0.89 2.00
C GLY A 180 -14.52 -0.28 2.72
N TYR A 181 -13.39 -0.04 3.38
CA TYR A 181 -12.69 -1.03 4.20
C TYR A 181 -13.51 -1.50 5.40
N LEU A 182 -14.18 -0.61 6.09
CA LEU A 182 -15.03 -0.99 7.23
C LEU A 182 -16.25 -1.83 6.81
N LEU A 183 -16.76 -1.61 5.60
CA LEU A 183 -17.88 -2.39 5.06
C LEU A 183 -17.48 -3.78 4.55
N ASP A 184 -16.25 -3.94 4.06
CA ASP A 184 -15.71 -5.21 3.55
C ASP A 184 -14.18 -5.24 3.63
N SER A 185 -13.64 -5.58 4.81
CA SER A 185 -12.20 -5.60 5.06
C SER A 185 -11.41 -6.65 4.28
N ASP A 186 -12.08 -7.64 3.70
CA ASP A 186 -11.49 -8.71 2.89
C ASP A 186 -11.41 -8.35 1.40
N ALA A 187 -11.94 -7.21 0.99
CA ALA A 187 -11.88 -6.76 -0.40
C ALA A 187 -10.42 -6.57 -0.86
N ALA A 188 -10.17 -6.93 -2.12
CA ALA A 188 -8.82 -6.89 -2.70
C ALA A 188 -8.30 -5.45 -2.90
N SER A 189 -9.19 -4.46 -3.01
CA SER A 189 -8.84 -3.06 -3.26
C SER A 189 -9.95 -2.14 -2.76
N PHE A 190 -9.54 -0.93 -2.36
CA PHE A 190 -10.39 0.18 -1.94
C PHE A 190 -10.17 1.42 -2.82
N SER A 191 -9.66 1.23 -4.05
CA SER A 191 -9.57 2.33 -5.01
C SER A 191 -10.96 2.89 -5.34
N VAL A 192 -11.04 4.17 -5.68
CA VAL A 192 -12.31 4.79 -6.04
C VAL A 192 -13.00 4.02 -7.18
N ALA A 193 -12.25 3.57 -8.19
CA ALA A 193 -12.79 2.81 -9.31
C ALA A 193 -13.43 1.48 -8.86
N ASP A 194 -12.77 0.75 -7.95
CA ASP A 194 -13.30 -0.51 -7.43
C ASP A 194 -14.50 -0.28 -6.50
N LEU A 195 -14.48 0.81 -5.72
CA LEU A 195 -15.61 1.21 -4.87
C LEU A 195 -16.82 1.62 -5.72
N VAL A 196 -16.64 2.44 -6.77
CA VAL A 196 -17.72 2.82 -7.69
C VAL A 196 -18.34 1.58 -8.35
N SER A 197 -17.50 0.66 -8.83
CA SER A 197 -17.98 -0.57 -9.43
C SER A 197 -18.74 -1.46 -8.44
N ARG A 198 -18.25 -1.61 -7.21
CA ARG A 198 -18.85 -2.49 -6.20
C ARG A 198 -20.11 -1.91 -5.56
N GLU A 199 -20.09 -0.61 -5.27
CA GLU A 199 -21.13 0.03 -4.48
C GLU A 199 -22.24 0.65 -5.31
N MET A 200 -21.93 1.04 -6.57
CA MET A 200 -22.86 1.74 -7.46
C MET A 200 -23.23 0.93 -8.70
N ASP A 201 -22.57 -0.20 -8.97
CA ASP A 201 -22.70 -0.97 -10.22
C ASP A 201 -22.46 -0.09 -11.47
N MET A 202 -21.46 0.78 -11.36
CA MET A 202 -21.04 1.74 -12.39
C MET A 202 -19.54 1.63 -12.63
N SER A 203 -19.08 2.15 -13.77
CA SER A 203 -17.65 2.31 -14.06
C SER A 203 -17.25 3.79 -14.07
N LEU A 204 -15.98 4.09 -13.77
CA LEU A 204 -15.37 5.37 -14.12
C LEU A 204 -14.96 5.35 -15.59
N PRO A 205 -14.98 6.51 -16.30
CA PRO A 205 -14.37 6.61 -17.61
C PRO A 205 -12.88 6.24 -17.59
N GLU A 206 -12.31 5.89 -18.74
CA GLU A 206 -10.86 5.73 -18.87
C GLU A 206 -10.17 7.09 -18.70
N PRO A 207 -9.07 7.18 -17.95
CA PRO A 207 -8.36 8.43 -17.76
C PRO A 207 -7.74 8.93 -19.07
N THR A 208 -7.75 10.25 -19.27
CA THR A 208 -7.16 10.97 -20.40
C THR A 208 -6.28 12.10 -19.90
N ASP A 209 -5.55 12.79 -20.81
CA ASP A 209 -4.75 13.96 -20.43
C ASP A 209 -5.61 15.10 -19.89
N GLU A 210 -6.87 15.23 -20.34
CA GLU A 210 -7.82 16.26 -19.88
C GLU A 210 -8.58 15.84 -18.61
N LEU A 211 -8.76 14.54 -18.42
CA LEU A 211 -9.41 13.92 -17.27
C LEU A 211 -8.48 12.86 -16.67
N PRO A 212 -7.44 13.25 -15.93
CA PRO A 212 -6.53 12.30 -15.30
C PRO A 212 -7.21 11.51 -14.19
N GLN A 213 -6.55 10.45 -13.72
CA GLN A 213 -7.11 9.57 -12.68
C GLN A 213 -7.58 10.36 -11.44
N ALA A 214 -6.84 11.38 -11.01
CA ALA A 214 -7.22 12.20 -9.86
C ALA A 214 -8.53 12.97 -10.08
N ALA A 215 -8.82 13.41 -11.31
CA ALA A 215 -10.11 14.02 -11.64
C ALA A 215 -11.26 13.03 -11.45
N LEU A 216 -11.05 11.79 -11.91
CA LEU A 216 -12.02 10.71 -11.79
C LEU A 216 -12.18 10.27 -10.33
N ASP A 217 -11.09 10.23 -9.56
CA ASP A 217 -11.11 9.93 -8.13
C ASP A 217 -11.88 10.99 -7.34
N ALA A 218 -11.74 12.28 -7.67
CA ALA A 218 -12.53 13.34 -7.06
C ALA A 218 -14.04 13.17 -7.34
N VAL A 219 -14.42 12.87 -8.59
CA VAL A 219 -15.83 12.62 -8.96
C VAL A 219 -16.37 11.38 -8.25
N GLY A 220 -15.63 10.30 -8.27
CA GLY A 220 -16.03 9.07 -7.61
C GLY A 220 -16.14 9.21 -6.09
N ALA A 221 -15.22 9.90 -5.44
CA ALA A 221 -15.28 10.17 -4.00
C ALA A 221 -16.51 11.01 -3.62
N TRP A 222 -16.84 12.04 -4.43
CA TRP A 222 -18.05 12.82 -4.25
C TRP A 222 -19.31 11.97 -4.36
N ALA A 223 -19.42 11.12 -5.40
CA ALA A 223 -20.58 10.28 -5.63
C ALA A 223 -20.72 9.17 -4.57
N LEU A 224 -19.61 8.58 -4.12
CA LEU A 224 -19.59 7.51 -3.12
C LEU A 224 -19.93 7.99 -1.71
N CYS A 225 -19.56 9.21 -1.35
CA CYS A 225 -19.66 9.70 0.02
C CYS A 225 -21.07 9.53 0.63
N PRO A 226 -22.17 10.02 0.03
CA PRO A 226 -23.51 9.86 0.61
C PRO A 226 -23.98 8.39 0.65
N LEU A 227 -23.56 7.57 -0.31
CA LEU A 227 -23.90 6.17 -0.38
C LEU A 227 -23.20 5.38 0.73
N LEU A 228 -21.88 5.56 0.87
CA LEU A 228 -21.09 4.87 1.90
C LEU A 228 -21.50 5.31 3.30
N ALA A 229 -21.80 6.60 3.50
CA ALA A 229 -22.29 7.11 4.78
C ALA A 229 -23.59 6.41 5.22
N ARG A 230 -24.54 6.20 4.27
CA ARG A 230 -25.77 5.46 4.52
C ARG A 230 -25.47 3.99 4.82
N ARG A 231 -24.61 3.34 4.03
CA ARG A 231 -24.26 1.93 4.24
C ARG A 231 -23.57 1.68 5.58
N LEU A 232 -22.69 2.57 6.01
CA LEU A 232 -22.07 2.49 7.35
C LEU A 232 -23.11 2.59 8.46
N GLU A 233 -24.19 3.36 8.26
CA GLU A 233 -25.29 3.46 9.22
C GLU A 233 -26.13 2.17 9.24
N GLU A 234 -26.46 1.62 8.06
CA GLU A 234 -27.19 0.36 7.89
C GLU A 234 -26.41 -0.83 8.48
N ASP A 235 -25.10 -0.85 8.32
CA ASP A 235 -24.19 -1.88 8.86
C ASP A 235 -23.94 -1.73 10.38
N GLY A 236 -24.20 -0.57 10.94
CA GLY A 236 -23.88 -0.25 12.34
C GLY A 236 -22.43 0.20 12.58
N SER A 237 -21.62 0.35 11.53
CA SER A 237 -20.19 0.72 11.59
C SER A 237 -19.95 2.24 11.60
N LYS A 238 -21.02 3.07 11.50
CA LYS A 238 -20.90 4.54 11.50
C LYS A 238 -20.20 5.07 12.73
N GLY A 239 -20.49 4.53 13.93
CA GLY A 239 -19.78 4.91 15.16
C GLY A 239 -18.28 4.63 15.08
N LEU A 240 -17.89 3.44 14.60
CA LEU A 240 -16.49 3.08 14.38
C LEU A 240 -15.81 4.06 13.42
N PHE A 241 -16.44 4.36 12.29
CA PHE A 241 -15.93 5.31 11.31
C PHE A 241 -15.75 6.71 11.91
N CYS A 242 -16.81 7.29 12.52
CA CYS A 242 -16.81 8.68 12.97
C CYS A 242 -16.03 8.91 14.25
N ASP A 243 -16.08 7.97 15.20
CA ASP A 243 -15.58 8.16 16.56
C ASP A 243 -14.18 7.55 16.77
N LEU A 244 -13.72 6.67 15.83
CA LEU A 244 -12.40 6.06 15.90
C LEU A 244 -11.56 6.31 14.65
N GLU A 245 -12.00 5.87 13.46
CA GLU A 245 -11.15 5.89 12.26
C GLU A 245 -10.84 7.30 11.76
N MET A 246 -11.83 8.18 11.69
CA MET A 246 -11.59 9.56 11.25
C MET A 246 -10.79 10.38 12.27
N PRO A 247 -11.01 10.30 13.60
CA PRO A 247 -10.08 10.85 14.58
C PRO A 247 -8.65 10.26 14.49
N LEU A 248 -8.53 8.94 14.27
CA LEU A 248 -7.25 8.26 14.12
C LEU A 248 -6.47 8.78 12.91
N LEU A 249 -7.14 9.01 11.77
CA LEU A 249 -6.54 9.59 10.57
C LEU A 249 -5.73 10.85 10.90
N ARG A 250 -6.26 11.72 11.75
CA ARG A 250 -5.59 12.93 12.22
C ARG A 250 -4.32 12.64 13.00
N VAL A 251 -4.37 11.62 13.88
CA VAL A 251 -3.20 11.19 14.65
C VAL A 251 -2.12 10.62 13.75
N LEU A 252 -2.51 9.76 12.79
CA LEU A 252 -1.60 9.18 11.81
C LEU A 252 -0.96 10.26 10.94
N LEU A 253 -1.73 11.22 10.46
CA LEU A 253 -1.23 12.38 9.73
C LEU A 253 -0.17 13.15 10.53
N GLN A 254 -0.39 13.38 11.83
CA GLN A 254 0.59 14.01 12.70
C GLN A 254 1.86 13.16 12.87
N MET A 255 1.72 11.84 13.02
CA MET A 255 2.85 10.91 13.13
C MET A 255 3.68 10.91 11.85
N GLU A 256 3.05 10.80 10.68
CA GLU A 256 3.69 10.84 9.37
C GLU A 256 4.47 12.15 9.17
N ARG A 257 3.88 13.27 9.57
CA ARG A 257 4.52 14.60 9.49
C ARG A 257 5.65 14.80 10.47
N THR A 258 5.52 14.25 11.67
CA THR A 258 6.58 14.31 12.68
C THR A 258 7.77 13.46 12.25
N GLY A 259 7.54 12.29 11.67
CA GLY A 259 8.58 11.36 11.27
C GLY A 259 9.47 10.89 12.43
N LEU A 260 10.42 10.03 12.11
CA LEU A 260 11.41 9.49 13.05
C LEU A 260 12.80 10.02 12.71
N HIS A 261 13.48 10.63 13.67
CA HIS A 261 14.85 11.11 13.50
C HIS A 261 15.80 9.92 13.30
N ALA A 262 16.62 9.95 12.25
CA ALA A 262 17.55 8.91 11.90
C ALA A 262 18.96 9.48 11.62
N ASP A 263 19.98 8.83 12.17
CA ASP A 263 21.38 9.20 12.01
C ASP A 263 21.96 8.49 10.77
N ALA A 264 22.07 9.22 9.66
CA ALA A 264 22.63 8.73 8.41
C ALA A 264 24.09 8.25 8.58
N GLY A 265 24.87 8.90 9.45
CA GLY A 265 26.25 8.51 9.72
C GLY A 265 26.35 7.14 10.38
N ARG A 266 25.51 6.88 11.37
CA ARG A 266 25.40 5.55 12.02
C ARG A 266 24.94 4.48 11.06
N LEU A 267 23.93 4.75 10.23
CA LEU A 267 23.48 3.79 9.20
C LEU A 267 24.62 3.44 8.23
N ALA A 268 25.37 4.43 7.75
CA ALA A 268 26.50 4.21 6.86
C ALA A 268 27.67 3.46 7.53
N GLU A 269 27.95 3.72 8.80
CA GLU A 269 28.96 3.00 9.58
C GLU A 269 28.58 1.52 9.74
N GLN A 270 27.38 1.27 10.20
CA GLN A 270 26.84 -0.09 10.36
C GLN A 270 26.77 -0.86 9.04
N SER A 271 26.43 -0.18 7.93
CA SER A 271 26.46 -0.77 6.59
C SER A 271 27.85 -1.24 6.19
N ARG A 272 28.90 -0.43 6.48
CA ARG A 272 30.29 -0.80 6.17
C ARG A 272 30.77 -1.98 7.04
N GLU A 273 30.48 -1.96 8.35
CA GLU A 273 30.83 -3.04 9.26
C GLU A 273 30.19 -4.34 8.84
N LEU A 274 28.84 -4.32 8.62
CA LEU A 274 28.10 -5.49 8.20
C LEU A 274 28.51 -5.99 6.81
N GLY A 275 28.91 -5.08 5.92
CA GLY A 275 29.49 -5.42 4.62
C GLY A 275 30.77 -6.24 4.78
N SER A 276 31.69 -5.82 5.66
CA SER A 276 32.92 -6.56 5.94
C SER A 276 32.65 -7.95 6.55
N GLU A 277 31.65 -8.06 7.44
CA GLU A 277 31.22 -9.37 7.98
C GLU A 277 30.70 -10.28 6.86
N ILE A 278 29.85 -9.75 5.98
CA ILE A 278 29.28 -10.46 4.82
C ILE A 278 30.40 -10.94 3.89
N ASP A 279 31.35 -10.08 3.53
CA ASP A 279 32.46 -10.42 2.65
C ASP A 279 33.33 -11.55 3.23
N CYS A 280 33.58 -11.54 4.52
CA CYS A 280 34.28 -12.61 5.23
C CYS A 280 33.51 -13.93 5.16
N MET A 281 32.19 -13.90 5.39
CA MET A 281 31.33 -15.09 5.32
C MET A 281 31.27 -15.66 3.90
N VAL A 282 31.12 -14.81 2.89
CA VAL A 282 31.13 -15.20 1.48
C VAL A 282 32.43 -15.87 1.10
N ALA A 283 33.57 -15.30 1.50
CA ALA A 283 34.90 -15.89 1.25
C ALA A 283 35.04 -17.26 1.90
N THR A 284 34.59 -17.42 3.14
CA THR A 284 34.61 -18.70 3.85
C THR A 284 33.73 -19.75 3.17
N ILE A 285 32.49 -19.40 2.82
CA ILE A 285 31.55 -20.33 2.17
C ILE A 285 32.06 -20.76 0.79
N LYS A 286 32.64 -19.84 0.01
CA LYS A 286 33.25 -20.16 -1.30
C LYS A 286 34.49 -21.04 -1.16
N ALA A 287 35.32 -20.81 -0.15
CA ALA A 287 36.45 -21.68 0.16
C ALA A 287 36.01 -23.09 0.55
N ASP A 288 34.96 -23.24 1.36
CA ASP A 288 34.38 -24.54 1.75
C ASP A 288 33.74 -25.28 0.57
N ALA A 289 33.27 -24.56 -0.45
CA ALA A 289 32.71 -25.13 -1.67
C ALA A 289 33.78 -25.45 -2.72
N ASP A 290 35.01 -24.93 -2.58
CA ASP A 290 36.09 -24.95 -3.58
C ASP A 290 35.61 -24.43 -4.95
N GLU A 291 34.68 -23.45 -4.94
CA GLU A 291 33.97 -22.96 -6.12
C GLU A 291 33.57 -21.48 -5.95
N ASP A 292 33.69 -20.71 -7.04
CA ASP A 292 33.16 -19.35 -7.09
C ASP A 292 31.72 -19.36 -7.59
N PHE A 293 30.77 -18.93 -6.78
CA PHE A 293 29.36 -18.91 -7.10
C PHE A 293 28.63 -17.70 -6.49
N ASN A 294 27.49 -17.37 -7.06
CA ASN A 294 26.60 -16.33 -6.53
C ASN A 294 25.66 -16.92 -5.46
N MET A 295 25.86 -16.55 -4.21
CA MET A 295 25.05 -17.00 -3.06
C MET A 295 23.59 -16.56 -3.13
N ASP A 296 23.29 -15.47 -3.86
CA ASP A 296 21.91 -14.99 -4.07
C ASP A 296 21.22 -15.69 -5.24
N SER A 297 21.92 -16.54 -5.99
CA SER A 297 21.33 -17.36 -7.03
C SER A 297 20.80 -18.69 -6.44
N PRO A 298 19.47 -18.90 -6.37
CA PRO A 298 18.92 -20.14 -5.82
C PRO A 298 19.38 -21.40 -6.57
N GLN A 299 19.68 -21.27 -7.86
CA GLN A 299 20.17 -22.39 -8.68
C GLN A 299 21.61 -22.76 -8.34
N GLN A 300 22.51 -21.77 -8.26
CA GLN A 300 23.90 -22.01 -7.93
C GLN A 300 24.07 -22.50 -6.49
N LEU A 301 23.31 -21.90 -5.56
CA LEU A 301 23.28 -22.36 -4.17
C LEU A 301 22.74 -23.78 -4.05
N SER A 302 21.70 -24.16 -4.81
CA SER A 302 21.20 -25.53 -4.86
C SER A 302 22.29 -26.51 -5.33
N HIS A 303 23.06 -26.14 -6.36
CA HIS A 303 24.20 -26.92 -6.83
C HIS A 303 25.22 -27.14 -5.73
N VAL A 304 25.66 -26.10 -5.07
CA VAL A 304 26.66 -26.20 -3.99
C VAL A 304 26.15 -27.07 -2.84
N LEU A 305 24.91 -26.87 -2.40
CA LEU A 305 24.35 -27.63 -1.29
C LEU A 305 24.24 -29.16 -1.58
N PHE A 306 23.74 -29.51 -2.77
CA PHE A 306 23.32 -30.88 -3.03
C PHE A 306 24.29 -31.65 -3.93
N ASP A 307 24.98 -30.98 -4.85
CA ASP A 307 25.90 -31.65 -5.76
C ASP A 307 27.35 -31.56 -5.25
N VAL A 308 27.78 -30.40 -4.68
CA VAL A 308 29.15 -30.21 -4.16
C VAL A 308 29.27 -30.73 -2.74
N TRP A 309 28.41 -30.27 -1.83
CA TRP A 309 28.45 -30.68 -0.42
C TRP A 309 27.74 -32.01 -0.14
N GLY A 310 26.95 -32.53 -1.08
CA GLY A 310 26.29 -33.81 -0.99
C GLY A 310 25.22 -33.90 0.09
N LEU A 311 24.58 -32.81 0.44
CA LEU A 311 23.55 -32.79 1.48
C LEU A 311 22.31 -33.64 1.08
N PRO A 312 21.58 -34.20 2.05
CA PRO A 312 20.46 -35.09 1.76
C PRO A 312 19.32 -34.33 1.07
N THR A 313 18.78 -34.94 0.03
CA THR A 313 17.67 -34.37 -0.78
C THR A 313 16.32 -35.01 -0.49
N PHE A 314 16.28 -35.96 0.45
CA PHE A 314 15.05 -36.69 0.78
C PHE A 314 13.96 -35.76 1.31
N GLY A 315 12.77 -35.82 0.68
CA GLY A 315 11.63 -34.98 1.05
C GLY A 315 11.67 -33.54 0.52
N LEU A 316 12.74 -33.13 -0.20
CA LEU A 316 12.83 -31.79 -0.78
C LEU A 316 12.07 -31.66 -2.09
N LYS A 317 11.39 -30.54 -2.26
CA LYS A 317 10.69 -30.18 -3.50
C LYS A 317 11.67 -29.60 -4.52
N ARG A 318 11.54 -30.02 -5.79
CA ARG A 318 12.20 -29.33 -6.91
C ARG A 318 11.37 -28.16 -7.38
N THR A 319 12.04 -27.10 -7.79
CA THR A 319 11.42 -25.94 -8.42
C THR A 319 10.99 -26.28 -9.87
N LYS A 320 10.18 -25.41 -10.48
CA LYS A 320 9.80 -25.56 -11.90
C LYS A 320 11.01 -25.59 -12.87
N LYS A 321 12.16 -25.04 -12.44
CA LYS A 321 13.43 -25.04 -13.20
C LYS A 321 14.32 -26.25 -12.90
N GLY A 322 13.86 -27.23 -12.13
CA GLY A 322 14.51 -28.52 -11.91
C GLY A 322 15.52 -28.60 -10.76
N PHE A 323 15.90 -27.50 -10.10
CA PHE A 323 16.79 -27.52 -8.93
C PHE A 323 16.01 -27.62 -7.60
N TYR A 324 16.68 -28.05 -6.53
CA TYR A 324 16.03 -28.16 -5.22
C TYR A 324 15.79 -26.78 -4.58
N SER A 325 14.70 -26.67 -3.83
CA SER A 325 14.35 -25.43 -3.13
C SER A 325 15.41 -25.09 -2.07
N THR A 326 15.85 -23.84 -2.07
CA THR A 326 16.77 -23.26 -1.07
C THR A 326 16.04 -22.21 -0.22
N ASN A 327 14.73 -22.39 0.05
CA ASN A 327 13.97 -21.49 0.90
C ASN A 327 14.42 -21.60 2.37
N ALA A 328 13.99 -20.65 3.21
CA ALA A 328 14.40 -20.55 4.60
C ALA A 328 14.16 -21.86 5.37
N LYS A 329 12.96 -22.46 5.22
CA LYS A 329 12.61 -23.70 5.90
C LYS A 329 13.54 -24.85 5.51
N THR A 330 13.82 -25.03 4.22
CA THR A 330 14.75 -26.07 3.75
C THR A 330 16.15 -25.86 4.33
N LEU A 331 16.64 -24.62 4.36
CA LEU A 331 17.96 -24.34 4.93
C LEU A 331 17.99 -24.51 6.45
N GLU A 332 16.91 -24.15 7.16
CA GLU A 332 16.79 -24.39 8.61
C GLU A 332 16.87 -25.88 8.96
N ASP A 333 16.16 -26.72 8.20
CA ASP A 333 16.19 -28.18 8.39
C ASP A 333 17.59 -28.77 8.11
N LEU A 334 18.26 -28.29 7.04
CA LEU A 334 19.62 -28.71 6.70
C LEU A 334 20.69 -28.18 7.67
N ALA A 335 20.51 -26.99 8.22
CA ALA A 335 21.43 -26.37 9.18
C ALA A 335 21.53 -27.15 10.51
N GLN A 336 20.55 -28.01 10.81
CA GLN A 336 20.62 -28.92 11.97
C GLN A 336 21.63 -30.05 11.74
N GLN A 337 21.96 -30.31 10.48
CA GLN A 337 22.84 -31.43 10.09
C GLN A 337 24.23 -30.96 9.65
N ASP A 338 24.33 -29.73 9.13
CA ASP A 338 25.56 -29.16 8.58
C ASP A 338 25.75 -27.69 8.97
N GLY A 339 26.81 -27.38 9.71
CA GLY A 339 27.12 -26.01 10.16
C GLY A 339 27.39 -25.02 9.03
N ARG A 340 27.81 -25.47 7.83
CA ARG A 340 28.03 -24.61 6.66
C ARG A 340 26.69 -23.99 6.19
N VAL A 341 25.59 -24.74 6.29
CA VAL A 341 24.25 -24.23 5.96
C VAL A 341 23.81 -23.16 6.96
N ARG A 342 24.22 -23.26 8.22
CA ARG A 342 23.97 -22.22 9.21
C ARG A 342 24.62 -20.90 8.80
N MET A 343 25.84 -20.94 8.30
CA MET A 343 26.55 -19.76 7.82
C MET A 343 25.81 -19.11 6.62
N ILE A 344 25.19 -19.91 5.74
CA ILE A 344 24.36 -19.37 4.64
C ILE A 344 23.11 -18.66 5.16
N LEU A 345 22.45 -19.20 6.20
CA LEU A 345 21.32 -18.52 6.84
C LEU A 345 21.75 -17.19 7.47
N ASP A 346 22.87 -17.20 8.18
CA ASP A 346 23.44 -16.02 8.82
C ASP A 346 23.89 -14.96 7.80
N TYR A 347 24.43 -15.39 6.65
CA TYR A 347 24.70 -14.51 5.49
C TYR A 347 23.41 -13.85 4.98
N ARG A 348 22.37 -14.64 4.73
CA ARG A 348 21.10 -14.14 4.20
C ARG A 348 20.42 -13.13 5.13
N GLU A 349 20.45 -13.39 6.44
CA GLU A 349 19.91 -12.44 7.42
C GLU A 349 20.67 -11.11 7.34
N ARG A 350 22.01 -11.15 7.33
CA ARG A 350 22.86 -9.95 7.25
C ARG A 350 22.69 -9.20 5.94
N ALA A 351 22.68 -9.91 4.82
CA ALA A 351 22.50 -9.32 3.49
C ALA A 351 21.13 -8.63 3.38
N LYS A 352 20.07 -9.27 3.90
CA LYS A 352 18.73 -8.68 3.95
C LYS A 352 18.68 -7.43 4.82
N ILE A 353 19.25 -7.46 6.02
CA ILE A 353 19.29 -6.30 6.93
C ILE A 353 20.06 -5.15 6.29
N LYS A 354 21.24 -5.44 5.72
CA LYS A 354 22.05 -4.43 5.04
C LYS A 354 21.28 -3.78 3.90
N SER A 355 20.79 -4.57 2.95
CA SER A 355 20.13 -4.04 1.74
C SER A 355 18.78 -3.36 2.02
N THR A 356 17.97 -3.92 2.95
CA THR A 356 16.63 -3.42 3.21
C THR A 356 16.61 -2.18 4.10
N TYR A 357 17.56 -2.08 5.03
CA TYR A 357 17.56 -1.01 6.02
C TYR A 357 18.81 -0.13 5.96
N LEU A 358 20.00 -0.69 6.10
CA LEU A 358 21.20 0.14 6.25
C LEU A 358 21.57 0.90 4.98
N ASP A 359 21.35 0.31 3.80
CA ASP A 359 21.64 0.93 2.51
C ASP A 359 20.45 1.75 1.98
N ALA A 360 19.20 1.32 2.29
CA ALA A 360 18.01 1.96 1.74
C ALA A 360 17.55 3.18 2.56
N LEU A 361 17.48 3.07 3.89
CA LEU A 361 16.95 4.12 4.76
C LEU A 361 17.64 5.48 4.64
N PRO A 362 18.97 5.57 4.40
CA PRO A 362 19.62 6.87 4.22
C PRO A 362 19.00 7.71 3.09
N ALA A 363 18.47 7.09 2.04
CA ALA A 363 17.82 7.78 0.94
C ALA A 363 16.45 8.35 1.33
N ASP A 364 15.83 7.81 2.38
CA ASP A 364 14.52 8.24 2.89
C ASP A 364 14.63 9.33 3.97
N ILE A 365 15.86 9.63 4.43
CA ILE A 365 16.11 10.72 5.39
C ILE A 365 15.95 12.06 4.67
N ARG A 366 14.96 12.84 5.08
CA ARG A 366 14.69 14.15 4.51
C ARG A 366 15.58 15.23 5.13
N ARG A 367 15.46 16.49 4.65
CA ARG A 367 16.29 17.63 5.09
C ARG A 367 16.17 17.95 6.58
N ASP A 368 15.06 17.58 7.21
CA ASP A 368 14.84 17.72 8.65
C ASP A 368 15.53 16.62 9.48
N GLY A 369 16.27 15.71 8.85
CA GLY A 369 16.94 14.58 9.50
C GLY A 369 16.00 13.46 9.91
N ARG A 370 14.79 13.39 9.31
CA ARG A 370 13.77 12.43 9.69
C ARG A 370 13.34 11.56 8.51
N ILE A 371 12.88 10.37 8.83
CA ILE A 371 12.21 9.45 7.92
C ILE A 371 10.70 9.57 8.16
N HIS A 372 9.96 9.81 7.08
CA HIS A 372 8.51 9.95 7.09
C HIS A 372 7.88 8.76 6.38
N THR A 373 7.38 7.83 7.16
CA THR A 373 6.63 6.67 6.64
C THR A 373 5.17 7.01 6.40
N THR A 374 4.49 6.27 5.55
CA THR A 374 3.03 6.31 5.42
C THR A 374 2.40 5.22 6.29
N LEU A 375 1.38 5.58 7.06
CA LEU A 375 0.64 4.69 7.96
C LEU A 375 -0.75 4.41 7.37
N ASN A 376 -1.00 3.17 6.96
CA ASN A 376 -2.23 2.79 6.25
C ASN A 376 -3.22 2.10 7.20
N GLN A 377 -4.50 2.50 7.11
CA GLN A 377 -5.61 1.93 7.89
C GLN A 377 -6.29 0.76 7.16
N THR A 378 -6.15 0.65 5.82
CA THR A 378 -6.96 -0.21 4.95
C THR A 378 -6.24 -1.43 4.38
N VAL A 379 -4.99 -1.70 4.79
CA VAL A 379 -4.18 -2.78 4.18
C VAL A 379 -4.37 -4.14 4.87
N ALA A 380 -4.50 -4.13 6.19
CA ALA A 380 -4.63 -5.37 6.95
C ALA A 380 -6.09 -5.65 7.30
N ALA A 381 -6.66 -6.76 6.82
CA ALA A 381 -8.05 -7.16 7.12
C ALA A 381 -8.39 -7.27 8.62
N THR A 382 -7.37 -7.31 9.47
CA THR A 382 -7.50 -7.42 10.94
C THR A 382 -7.66 -6.09 11.67
N GLY A 383 -7.72 -4.95 10.99
CA GLY A 383 -7.73 -3.62 11.61
C GLY A 383 -6.36 -3.13 12.10
N ARG A 384 -5.27 -3.88 11.85
CA ARG A 384 -3.92 -3.41 12.19
C ARG A 384 -3.45 -2.36 11.20
N LEU A 385 -2.75 -1.34 11.71
CA LEU A 385 -2.05 -0.39 10.85
C LEU A 385 -0.88 -1.07 10.13
N SER A 386 -0.62 -0.64 8.91
CA SER A 386 0.61 -1.00 8.19
C SER A 386 1.44 0.23 7.87
N SER A 387 2.76 0.04 7.74
CA SER A 387 3.72 1.09 7.40
C SER A 387 4.30 0.82 6.02
N SER A 388 4.42 1.88 5.20
CA SER A 388 4.99 1.79 3.85
C SER A 388 5.79 3.06 3.50
N ALA A 389 6.68 2.96 2.55
CA ALA A 389 7.47 4.06 1.99
C ALA A 389 8.22 4.93 3.03
N PRO A 390 9.11 4.36 3.87
CA PRO A 390 9.52 2.95 4.00
C PRO A 390 8.70 2.17 5.03
N ASN A 391 8.71 0.81 4.96
CA ASN A 391 8.10 -0.02 6.00
C ASN A 391 9.02 -0.11 7.22
N LEU A 392 8.71 0.64 8.26
CA LEU A 392 9.47 0.67 9.52
C LEU A 392 9.02 -0.41 10.53
N GLN A 393 7.84 -1.00 10.35
CA GLN A 393 7.32 -2.04 11.25
C GLN A 393 8.05 -3.37 11.10
N ASN A 394 8.69 -3.61 9.95
CA ASN A 394 9.42 -4.85 9.68
C ASN A 394 10.86 -4.84 10.16
N ILE A 395 11.35 -3.78 10.82
CA ILE A 395 12.68 -3.76 11.45
C ILE A 395 12.67 -4.79 12.59
N PRO A 396 13.56 -5.82 12.56
CA PRO A 396 13.55 -6.87 13.56
C PRO A 396 13.73 -6.32 14.99
N THR A 397 12.97 -6.88 15.93
CA THR A 397 13.01 -6.44 17.34
C THR A 397 13.79 -7.39 18.24
N ARG A 398 13.97 -8.64 17.82
CA ARG A 398 14.53 -9.71 18.67
C ARG A 398 15.97 -10.08 18.31
N SER A 399 16.42 -9.81 17.08
CA SER A 399 17.79 -10.12 16.68
C SER A 399 18.74 -8.99 17.04
N GLU A 400 20.01 -9.35 17.30
CA GLU A 400 21.09 -8.39 17.55
C GLU A 400 21.27 -7.42 16.38
N LEU A 401 21.15 -7.91 15.14
CA LEU A 401 21.20 -7.10 13.93
C LEU A 401 20.07 -6.07 13.87
N GLY A 402 18.85 -6.47 14.25
CA GLY A 402 17.72 -5.55 14.35
C GLY A 402 17.96 -4.46 15.41
N HIS A 403 18.57 -4.82 16.55
CA HIS A 403 18.97 -3.85 17.56
C HIS A 403 20.00 -2.86 17.01
N ARG A 404 21.00 -3.31 16.24
CA ARG A 404 21.98 -2.43 15.58
C ARG A 404 21.28 -1.39 14.71
N VAL A 405 20.37 -1.81 13.80
CA VAL A 405 19.59 -0.89 12.96
C VAL A 405 18.83 0.13 13.82
N ARG A 406 18.18 -0.32 14.89
CA ARG A 406 17.40 0.55 15.78
C ARG A 406 18.22 1.61 16.50
N THR A 407 19.50 1.39 16.76
CA THR A 407 20.36 2.40 17.36
C THR A 407 20.62 3.60 16.47
N ALA A 408 20.35 3.51 15.17
CA ALA A 408 20.44 4.65 14.25
C ALA A 408 19.23 5.60 14.35
N PHE A 409 18.11 5.14 14.94
CA PHE A 409 17.00 6.02 15.26
C PHE A 409 17.29 6.70 16.58
N THR A 410 17.36 8.02 16.53
CA THR A 410 17.77 8.85 17.66
C THR A 410 16.72 9.93 17.95
N VAL A 411 16.92 10.71 18.99
CA VAL A 411 16.09 11.87 19.32
C VAL A 411 16.99 13.11 19.43
N PRO A 412 16.47 14.31 19.21
CA PRO A 412 17.20 15.55 19.46
C PRO A 412 17.71 15.63 20.90
N GLU A 413 18.81 16.39 21.10
CA GLU A 413 19.35 16.63 22.44
C GLU A 413 18.27 17.18 23.39
N GLY A 414 18.25 16.66 24.61
CA GLY A 414 17.23 17.03 25.62
C GLY A 414 15.90 16.26 25.48
N SER A 415 15.76 15.38 24.50
CA SER A 415 14.59 14.52 24.31
C SER A 415 14.90 13.06 24.65
N VAL A 416 13.85 12.29 24.88
CA VAL A 416 13.93 10.83 25.12
C VAL A 416 12.87 10.10 24.33
N PHE A 417 13.15 8.85 23.93
CA PHE A 417 12.10 7.96 23.45
C PHE A 417 11.24 7.49 24.63
N LEU A 418 9.93 7.66 24.50
CA LEU A 418 8.95 7.08 25.41
C LEU A 418 8.22 5.96 24.63
N ALA A 419 8.42 4.71 25.07
CA ALA A 419 7.72 3.56 24.53
C ALA A 419 6.64 3.10 25.51
N CYS A 420 5.38 3.14 25.05
CA CYS A 420 4.22 2.64 25.80
C CYS A 420 3.54 1.54 24.99
N ASP A 421 3.31 0.39 25.61
CA ASP A 421 2.64 -0.75 24.98
C ASP A 421 1.71 -1.44 25.98
N TYR A 422 0.59 -1.96 25.46
CA TYR A 422 -0.35 -2.73 26.28
C TYR A 422 0.15 -4.16 26.44
N SER A 423 0.37 -4.58 27.67
CA SER A 423 0.77 -5.96 27.97
C SER A 423 -0.38 -6.94 27.70
N GLN A 424 -0.18 -7.87 26.75
CA GLN A 424 -1.09 -8.99 26.47
C GLN A 424 -2.54 -8.57 26.19
N ILE A 425 -2.73 -7.50 25.38
CA ILE A 425 -4.07 -6.93 25.13
C ILE A 425 -5.04 -7.94 24.54
N GLU A 426 -4.59 -8.78 23.59
CA GLU A 426 -5.43 -9.79 22.94
C GLU A 426 -5.90 -10.85 23.94
N LEU A 427 -5.02 -11.31 24.84
CA LEU A 427 -5.39 -12.28 25.87
C LEU A 427 -6.35 -11.69 26.90
N ARG A 428 -6.21 -10.39 27.22
CA ARG A 428 -7.15 -9.67 28.11
C ARG A 428 -8.52 -9.55 27.48
N LEU A 429 -8.58 -9.20 26.18
CA LEU A 429 -9.84 -9.13 25.44
C LEU A 429 -10.49 -10.50 25.31
N LEU A 430 -9.72 -11.55 25.01
CA LEU A 430 -10.22 -12.92 24.96
C LEU A 430 -10.83 -13.34 26.30
N ALA A 431 -10.13 -13.07 27.40
CA ALA A 431 -10.63 -13.37 28.74
C ALA A 431 -11.86 -12.54 29.15
N HIS A 432 -12.07 -11.37 28.54
CA HIS A 432 -13.26 -10.55 28.76
C HIS A 432 -14.47 -11.07 27.99
N LEU A 433 -14.24 -11.62 26.78
CA LEU A 433 -15.30 -12.14 25.91
C LEU A 433 -15.72 -13.58 26.25
N SER A 434 -14.89 -14.35 26.96
CA SER A 434 -15.15 -15.74 27.40
C SER A 434 -15.81 -15.78 28.77
#